data_a55a9b6faa3e40ca1beb55b21e7ede75
#
_entry.id   a55a9b6faa3e40ca1beb55b21e7ede75
#
_cell.length_a   1.000
_cell.length_b   1.000
_cell.length_c   1.000
_cell.angle_alpha   90.00
_cell.angle_beta   90.00
_cell.angle_gamma   90.00
#
_symmetry.space_group_name_H-M   'P 1'
#
loop_
_entity.id
_entity.type
_entity.pdbx_description
1 polymer ?
#
loop_
_entity_poly.entity_id
_entity_poly.type
_entity_poly.pdbx_seq_one_letter_code
_entity_poly.pdbx_strand_id
1 'polypeptide(L)' 'MNLTTWNIRGLGIKRKQRNLSNRIKEEKPDMVFIKETKCSIDRIREIHSKWLIKYEYLEVKAENTAGGILTLWNPQKF' A
#
# COMPACT_ATOMS: atom_id res chain seq x y z
N MET A 1 -3.46 -16.88 -8.33
CA MET A 1 -3.49 -15.49 -7.87
C MET A 1 -2.54 -15.29 -6.71
N ASN A 2 -1.75 -14.23 -6.73
CA ASN A 2 -0.75 -13.98 -5.71
C ASN A 2 -1.22 -12.83 -4.81
N LEU A 3 -1.56 -13.15 -3.56
CA LEU A 3 -2.02 -12.20 -2.56
C LEU A 3 -0.97 -12.02 -1.48
N THR A 4 -0.78 -10.79 -1.04
CA THR A 4 0.16 -10.46 0.02
C THR A 4 -0.52 -9.56 1.04
N THR A 5 -0.26 -9.81 2.31
CA THR A 5 -0.77 -8.98 3.41
C THR A 5 0.40 -8.52 4.26
N TRP A 6 0.45 -7.24 4.54
CA TRP A 6 1.49 -6.65 5.36
C TRP A 6 0.94 -5.74 6.43
N ASN A 7 1.57 -5.81 7.60
CA ASN A 7 1.36 -4.84 8.67
C ASN A 7 2.58 -3.91 8.68
N ILE A 8 2.44 -2.74 8.05
CA ILE A 8 3.59 -1.88 7.83
C ILE A 8 3.91 -0.93 8.98
N ARG A 9 2.93 -0.66 9.83
CA ARG A 9 3.07 0.21 11.00
C ARG A 9 3.68 1.57 10.69
N GLY A 10 3.05 2.27 9.75
CA GLY A 10 3.47 3.63 9.40
C GLY A 10 4.14 3.71 8.05
N LEU A 11 3.35 3.92 7.00
CA LEU A 11 3.85 4.00 5.64
C LEU A 11 4.46 5.38 5.32
N GLY A 12 4.34 6.34 6.23
CA GLY A 12 4.89 7.68 6.02
C GLY A 12 6.42 7.75 6.06
N ILE A 13 7.08 6.69 6.49
CA ILE A 13 8.53 6.63 6.61
C ILE A 13 9.13 6.20 5.27
N LYS A 14 10.05 7.01 4.73
CA LYS A 14 10.66 6.76 3.42
C LYS A 14 11.27 5.38 3.27
N ARG A 15 11.95 4.91 4.29
CA ARG A 15 12.56 3.58 4.27
C ARG A 15 11.50 2.49 4.05
N LYS A 16 10.36 2.63 4.72
CA LYS A 16 9.27 1.66 4.58
C LYS A 16 8.62 1.72 3.21
N GLN A 17 8.49 2.92 2.65
CA GLN A 17 7.98 3.09 1.29
C GLN A 17 8.88 2.39 0.29
N ARG A 18 10.19 2.58 0.42
CA ARG A 18 11.16 1.95 -0.45
C ARG A 18 11.14 0.43 -0.33
N ASN A 19 11.09 -0.07 0.90
CA ASN A 19 11.03 -1.52 1.13
C ASN A 19 9.77 -2.12 0.52
N LEU A 20 8.64 -1.45 0.66
CA LEU A 20 7.38 -1.88 0.07
C LEU A 20 7.50 -1.93 -1.46
N SER A 21 8.01 -0.86 -2.06
CA SER A 21 8.17 -0.79 -3.50
C SER A 21 9.08 -1.90 -4.03
N ASN A 22 10.21 -2.12 -3.37
CA ASN A 22 11.16 -3.16 -3.77
C ASN A 22 10.53 -4.54 -3.69
N ARG A 23 9.79 -4.80 -2.64
CA ARG A 23 9.17 -6.09 -2.44
C ARG A 23 8.07 -6.36 -3.45
N ILE A 24 7.31 -5.33 -3.80
CA ILE A 24 6.30 -5.44 -4.84
C ILE A 24 6.96 -5.75 -6.19
N LYS A 25 8.08 -5.12 -6.49
CA LYS A 25 8.82 -5.38 -7.72
C LYS A 25 9.35 -6.80 -7.79
N GLU A 26 9.80 -7.35 -6.67
CA GLU A 26 10.31 -8.71 -6.61
C GLU A 26 9.20 -9.75 -6.70
N GLU A 27 8.16 -9.59 -5.90
CA GLU A 27 7.11 -10.60 -5.77
C GLU A 27 6.01 -10.47 -6.82
N LYS A 28 5.84 -9.27 -7.35
CA LYS A 28 4.81 -8.94 -8.35
C LYS A 28 3.44 -9.49 -7.95
N PRO A 29 2.95 -9.14 -6.75
CA PRO A 29 1.67 -9.65 -6.28
C PRO A 29 0.54 -9.09 -7.13
N ASP A 30 -0.53 -9.86 -7.26
CA ASP A 30 -1.73 -9.40 -7.94
C ASP A 30 -2.53 -8.46 -7.04
N MET A 31 -2.52 -8.70 -5.75
CA MET A 31 -3.23 -7.89 -4.78
C MET A 31 -2.44 -7.82 -3.47
N VAL A 32 -2.41 -6.63 -2.87
CA VAL A 32 -1.69 -6.38 -1.61
C VAL A 32 -2.62 -5.68 -0.64
N PHE A 33 -2.67 -6.18 0.59
CA PHE A 33 -3.37 -5.53 1.69
C PHE A 33 -2.33 -5.02 2.68
N ILE A 34 -2.29 -3.71 2.85
CA ILE A 34 -1.32 -3.08 3.75
C ILE A 34 -2.08 -2.51 4.94
N LYS A 35 -1.76 -3.00 6.13
CA LYS A 35 -2.43 -2.60 7.37
C LYS A 35 -1.59 -1.58 8.13
N GLU A 36 -2.28 -0.77 8.93
CA GLU A 36 -1.67 0.23 9.80
C GLU A 36 -0.78 1.21 9.04
N THR A 37 -1.33 1.76 7.95
CA THR A 37 -0.61 2.74 7.14
C THR A 37 -0.30 4.02 7.90
N LYS A 38 -1.19 4.42 8.80
CA LYS A 38 -1.04 5.63 9.64
C LYS A 38 -0.72 6.88 8.82
N CYS A 39 -1.31 6.99 7.66
CA CYS A 39 -1.11 8.10 6.74
C CYS A 39 -2.44 8.76 6.40
N SER A 40 -2.39 10.06 6.12
CA SER A 40 -3.55 10.76 5.57
C SER A 40 -3.83 10.31 4.14
N ILE A 41 -5.02 10.60 3.66
CA ILE A 41 -5.41 10.30 2.27
C ILE A 41 -4.45 10.98 1.30
N ASP A 42 -4.10 12.23 1.56
CA ASP A 42 -3.19 12.99 0.70
C ASP A 42 -1.81 12.35 0.65
N ARG A 43 -1.31 11.88 1.79
CA ARG A 43 -0.01 11.22 1.86
C ARG A 43 -0.02 9.90 1.10
N ILE A 44 -1.09 9.13 1.22
CA ILE A 44 -1.24 7.88 0.46
C ILE A 44 -1.23 8.16 -1.04
N ARG A 45 -1.92 9.23 -1.48
CA ARG A 45 -1.94 9.62 -2.88
C ARG A 45 -0.53 9.93 -3.39
N GLU A 46 0.27 10.65 -2.61
CA GLU A 46 1.65 10.94 -2.97
C GLU A 46 2.48 9.65 -3.09
N ILE A 47 2.35 8.77 -2.11
CA ILE A 47 3.09 7.50 -2.10
C ILE A 47 2.71 6.66 -3.30
N HIS A 48 1.42 6.58 -3.60
CA HIS A 48 0.94 5.83 -4.76
C HIS A 48 1.53 6.37 -6.06
N SER A 49 1.49 7.69 -6.25
CA SER A 49 1.98 8.29 -7.49
C SER A 49 3.49 8.12 -7.66
N LYS A 50 4.24 8.08 -6.56
CA LYS A 50 5.69 7.97 -6.60
C LYS A 50 6.18 6.53 -6.72
N TRP A 51 5.57 5.62 -5.97
CA TRP A 51 6.12 4.27 -5.80
C TRP A 51 5.25 3.16 -6.37
N LEU A 52 3.94 3.39 -6.50
CA LEU A 52 2.96 2.32 -6.72
C LEU A 52 2.05 2.61 -7.92
N ILE A 53 2.54 3.41 -8.85
CA ILE A 53 1.71 3.94 -9.95
C ILE A 53 1.09 2.86 -10.84
N LYS A 54 1.70 1.69 -10.93
CA LYS A 54 1.20 0.60 -11.76
C LYS A 54 0.03 -0.15 -11.14
N TYR A 55 -0.26 0.11 -9.87
CA TYR A 55 -1.36 -0.50 -9.14
C TYR A 55 -2.50 0.48 -8.98
N GLU A 56 -3.72 -0.04 -9.01
CA GLU A 56 -4.87 0.71 -8.53
C GLU A 56 -4.93 0.57 -7.02
N TYR A 57 -5.61 1.49 -6.34
CA TYR A 57 -5.67 1.41 -4.89
C TYR A 57 -7.00 1.89 -4.34
N LEU A 58 -7.33 1.37 -3.17
CA LEU A 58 -8.44 1.82 -2.36
C LEU A 58 -7.94 1.97 -0.94
N GLU A 59 -8.17 3.12 -0.33
CA GLU A 59 -7.81 3.35 1.06
C GLU A 59 -9.06 3.30 1.93
N VAL A 60 -9.00 2.56 3.01
CA VAL A 60 -10.03 2.56 4.05
C VAL A 60 -9.41 3.14 5.32
N LYS A 61 -9.91 4.30 5.71
CA LYS A 61 -9.42 4.99 6.89
C LYS A 61 -10.02 4.34 8.14
N ALA A 62 -9.18 4.02 9.11
CA ALA A 62 -9.68 3.51 10.38
C ALA A 62 -10.31 4.63 11.17
N GLU A 63 -11.45 4.35 11.79
CA GLU A 63 -12.18 5.35 12.54
C GLU A 63 -11.50 5.73 13.84
N ASN A 64 -10.70 4.86 14.39
CA ASN A 64 -9.98 5.12 15.63
C ASN A 64 -8.48 5.15 15.33
N THR A 65 -7.68 4.98 16.32
CA THR A 65 -6.24 5.17 16.24
C THR A 65 -5.47 4.14 15.42
N ALA A 66 -6.14 3.18 14.82
CA ALA A 66 -5.49 2.02 14.25
C ALA A 66 -4.92 2.20 12.84
N GLY A 67 -5.01 3.37 12.25
CA GLY A 67 -4.15 3.72 11.15
C GLY A 67 -4.46 3.25 9.74
N GLY A 68 -5.63 2.70 9.44
CA GLY A 68 -6.07 2.51 8.06
C GLY A 68 -5.51 1.30 7.31
N ILE A 69 -6.20 0.96 6.23
CA ILE A 69 -5.83 -0.15 5.36
C ILE A 69 -5.74 0.37 3.93
N LEU A 70 -4.66 0.04 3.25
CA LEU A 70 -4.47 0.33 1.84
C LEU A 70 -4.52 -0.98 1.06
N THR A 71 -5.44 -1.05 0.09
CA THR A 71 -5.54 -2.19 -0.80
C THR A 71 -5.02 -1.78 -2.17
N LEU A 72 -4.10 -2.58 -2.71
CA LEU A 72 -3.54 -2.38 -4.04
C LEU A 72 -3.86 -3.60 -4.89
N TRP A 73 -4.15 -3.38 -6.17
CA TRP A 73 -4.36 -4.50 -7.10
C TRP A 73 -3.81 -4.15 -8.47
N ASN A 74 -3.39 -5.18 -9.18
CA ASN A 74 -2.93 -5.05 -10.55
C ASN A 74 -4.15 -4.97 -11.47
N PRO A 75 -4.39 -3.84 -12.15
CA PRO A 75 -5.59 -3.69 -12.98
C PRO A 75 -5.63 -4.63 -14.19
N GLN A 76 -4.49 -5.19 -14.57
CA GLN A 76 -4.45 -6.15 -15.68
C GLN A 76 -4.98 -7.53 -15.28
N LYS A 77 -5.12 -7.78 -13.98
CA LYS A 77 -5.61 -9.05 -13.46
C LYS A 77 -7.08 -9.01 -13.03
N PHE A 78 -7.63 -7.82 -12.89
CA PHE A 78 -8.99 -7.66 -12.34
C PHE A 78 -9.85 -6.74 -13.20
#